data_fab9bd27716cae90556934ed8e794a46
#
_entry.id   fab9bd27716cae90556934ed8e794a46
#
_cell.length_a   1.000
_cell.length_b   1.000
_cell.length_c   1.000
_cell.angle_alpha   90.00
_cell.angle_beta   90.00
_cell.angle_gamma   90.00
#
_symmetry.space_group_name_H-M   'P 1'
#
loop_
_entity.id
_entity.type
_entity.pdbx_description
1 polymer ?
#
loop_
_entity_poly.entity_id
_entity_poly.type
_entity_poly.pdbx_seq_one_letter_code
_entity_poly.pdbx_strand_id
1 'polypeptide(L)'
;MQNTPRKRQIMRTVDWKGTPWSTLEPSTIPAMEHERQFTTMEHAALTDANDLTLLQAAALLSGSSAWDSRPIPAAGVPSFVMSDGPHGVRRQLGDADHLGIAESEKATCFPTASAVAATWNPELARDMGEALGLEARGLGVDVLLGPGLNIKRSPLCGRNFEYFSEDPILAGRMAAGLVEGIQSTGTAACPKHFAVNSQELRRMASDSI
;
A
#
# COMPACT_ATOMS: atom_id res chain seq x y z
N MET A 1 9.95 47.95 -5.12
CA MET A 1 9.02 47.00 -4.43
C MET A 1 9.67 45.63 -4.45
N GLN A 2 10.29 45.21 -3.35
CA GLN A 2 11.01 43.95 -3.23
C GLN A 2 10.01 42.87 -2.91
N ASN A 3 9.99 41.82 -3.75
CA ASN A 3 9.12 40.66 -3.62
C ASN A 3 9.80 39.67 -2.65
N THR A 4 9.36 39.65 -1.40
CA THR A 4 9.86 38.71 -0.40
C THR A 4 9.19 37.35 -0.60
N PRO A 5 9.93 36.24 -0.78
CA PRO A 5 9.30 34.92 -0.94
C PRO A 5 8.64 34.50 0.38
N ARG A 6 7.35 34.13 0.30
CA ARG A 6 6.63 33.53 1.41
C ARG A 6 7.34 32.24 1.81
N LYS A 7 7.89 32.20 3.03
CA LYS A 7 8.39 30.98 3.62
C LYS A 7 7.22 29.97 3.73
N ARG A 8 7.33 28.84 3.04
CA ARG A 8 6.43 27.71 3.23
C ARG A 8 6.51 27.28 4.70
N GLN A 9 5.39 27.33 5.38
CA GLN A 9 5.26 26.81 6.72
C GLN A 9 5.15 25.28 6.58
N ILE A 10 6.28 24.60 6.71
CA ILE A 10 6.34 23.14 6.73
C ILE A 10 5.65 22.73 8.03
N MET A 11 4.51 22.06 7.94
CA MET A 11 3.93 21.34 9.07
C MET A 11 4.99 20.35 9.55
N ARG A 12 5.60 20.62 10.69
CA ARG A 12 6.54 19.69 11.31
C ARG A 12 5.71 18.56 11.90
N THR A 13 5.75 17.41 11.25
CA THR A 13 5.29 16.17 11.87
C THR A 13 6.26 15.81 12.99
N VAL A 14 5.73 15.57 14.17
CA VAL A 14 6.48 15.20 15.35
C VAL A 14 6.02 13.82 15.81
N ASP A 15 6.92 13.04 16.41
CA ASP A 15 6.56 11.81 17.11
C ASP A 15 5.69 12.10 18.35
N TRP A 16 5.21 11.05 19.01
CA TRP A 16 4.38 11.19 20.21
C TRP A 16 5.09 11.87 21.40
N LYS A 17 6.42 12.07 21.35
CA LYS A 17 7.23 12.83 22.31
C LYS A 17 7.51 14.26 21.86
N GLY A 18 7.00 14.67 20.69
CA GLY A 18 7.21 16.01 20.15
C GLY A 18 8.50 16.19 19.34
N THR A 19 9.21 15.10 18.99
CA THR A 19 10.45 15.13 18.20
C THR A 19 10.12 15.24 16.71
N PRO A 20 10.70 16.19 15.97
CA PRO A 20 10.50 16.26 14.52
C PRO A 20 11.03 15.00 13.83
N TRP A 21 10.24 14.39 12.95
CA TRP A 21 10.64 13.21 12.19
C TRP A 21 11.93 13.43 11.36
N SER A 22 12.21 14.65 10.97
CA SER A 22 13.43 15.02 10.23
C SER A 22 14.72 14.96 11.06
N THR A 23 14.63 14.73 12.37
CA THR A 23 15.78 14.63 13.27
C THR A 23 16.02 13.22 13.80
N LEU A 24 15.19 12.26 13.41
CA LEU A 24 15.42 10.85 13.72
C LEU A 24 16.53 10.33 12.81
N GLU A 25 17.67 10.01 13.39
CA GLU A 25 18.73 9.29 12.69
C GLU A 25 18.17 7.94 12.23
N PRO A 26 18.53 7.46 11.02
CA PRO A 26 18.10 6.16 10.51
C PRO A 26 18.40 4.98 11.47
N SER A 27 19.35 5.16 12.37
CA SER A 27 19.74 4.21 13.42
C SER A 27 18.75 4.08 14.57
N THR A 28 17.77 4.97 14.71
CA THR A 28 16.75 4.93 15.77
C THR A 28 15.49 4.15 15.39
N ILE A 29 15.35 3.76 14.13
CA ILE A 29 14.39 2.74 13.74
C ILE A 29 15.01 1.40 14.18
N PRO A 30 14.36 0.60 15.06
CA PRO A 30 14.90 -0.69 15.41
C PRO A 30 15.15 -1.47 14.11
N ALA A 31 16.41 -1.73 13.83
CA ALA A 31 16.75 -2.69 12.78
C ALA A 31 16.15 -4.02 13.24
N MET A 32 14.99 -4.37 12.71
CA MET A 32 14.54 -5.74 12.77
C MET A 32 15.59 -6.54 11.99
N GLU A 33 16.27 -7.46 12.68
CA GLU A 33 17.23 -8.40 12.12
C GLU A 33 16.56 -9.39 11.15
N HIS A 34 15.86 -8.85 10.19
CA HIS A 34 15.49 -9.52 8.96
C HIS A 34 16.13 -8.73 7.82
N GLU A 35 17.45 -8.56 7.86
CA GLU A 35 18.21 -8.46 6.63
C GLU A 35 17.96 -9.75 5.82
N ARG A 36 16.82 -9.81 5.15
CA ARG A 36 16.85 -10.48 3.85
C ARG A 36 17.87 -9.67 3.08
N GLN A 37 19.09 -10.24 2.98
CA GLN A 37 20.09 -9.77 2.06
C GLN A 37 19.39 -9.57 0.73
N PHE A 38 19.01 -8.33 0.43
CA PHE A 38 18.82 -7.90 -0.92
C PHE A 38 20.22 -7.89 -1.55
N THR A 39 20.77 -9.09 -1.68
CA THR A 39 21.76 -9.33 -2.70
C THR A 39 21.11 -8.75 -3.93
N THR A 40 21.75 -7.76 -4.54
CA THR A 40 21.48 -7.36 -5.92
C THR A 40 21.23 -8.67 -6.64
N MET A 41 19.95 -9.03 -6.84
CA MET A 41 19.60 -10.10 -7.73
C MET A 41 20.17 -9.62 -9.06
N GLU A 42 21.33 -10.14 -9.45
CA GLU A 42 21.64 -10.26 -10.85
C GLU A 42 20.34 -10.73 -11.45
N HIS A 43 19.74 -9.91 -12.30
CA HIS A 43 18.53 -10.23 -12.98
C HIS A 43 18.79 -11.54 -13.71
N ALA A 44 18.54 -12.65 -13.05
CA ALA A 44 18.36 -13.92 -13.73
C ALA A 44 17.30 -13.57 -14.76
N ALA A 45 17.69 -13.65 -16.03
CA ALA A 45 16.85 -13.22 -17.14
C ALA A 45 15.47 -13.79 -16.89
N LEU A 46 14.48 -12.89 -16.66
CA LEU A 46 13.10 -13.30 -16.46
C LEU A 46 12.80 -14.25 -17.60
N THR A 47 12.59 -15.49 -17.28
CA THR A 47 12.14 -16.50 -18.25
C THR A 47 10.92 -15.88 -18.93
N ASP A 48 10.89 -15.85 -20.24
CA ASP A 48 9.70 -15.35 -20.96
C ASP A 48 8.47 -16.09 -20.40
N ALA A 49 7.38 -15.39 -20.15
CA ALA A 49 6.14 -16.01 -19.70
C ALA A 49 5.69 -17.18 -20.59
N ASN A 50 6.11 -17.15 -21.85
CA ASN A 50 5.88 -18.22 -22.82
C ASN A 50 6.68 -19.51 -22.53
N ASP A 51 7.73 -19.44 -21.71
CA ASP A 51 8.55 -20.60 -21.34
C ASP A 51 7.97 -21.34 -20.13
N LEU A 52 6.93 -20.81 -19.49
CA LEU A 52 6.24 -21.46 -18.39
C LEU A 52 5.37 -22.61 -18.89
N THR A 53 5.45 -23.74 -18.22
CA THR A 53 4.45 -24.80 -18.40
C THR A 53 3.06 -24.31 -17.96
N LEU A 54 2.01 -24.91 -18.47
CA LEU A 54 0.63 -24.59 -18.05
C LEU A 54 0.45 -24.70 -16.52
N LEU A 55 1.06 -25.70 -15.89
CA LEU A 55 0.99 -25.86 -14.43
C LEU A 55 1.72 -24.75 -13.68
N GLN A 56 2.86 -24.30 -14.18
CA GLN A 56 3.60 -23.18 -13.59
C GLN A 56 2.80 -21.87 -13.76
N ALA A 57 2.26 -21.61 -14.95
CA ALA A 57 1.42 -20.43 -15.19
C ALA A 57 0.16 -20.46 -14.31
N ALA A 58 -0.49 -21.60 -14.17
CA ALA A 58 -1.63 -21.74 -13.26
C ALA A 58 -1.25 -21.55 -11.78
N ALA A 59 -0.06 -21.99 -11.38
CA ALA A 59 0.44 -21.84 -10.01
C ALA A 59 0.68 -20.35 -9.64
N LEU A 60 1.07 -19.50 -10.59
CA LEU A 60 1.22 -18.05 -10.38
C LEU A 60 -0.10 -17.33 -10.07
N LEU A 61 -1.23 -17.92 -10.48
CA LEU A 61 -2.56 -17.38 -10.19
C LEU A 61 -3.08 -17.75 -8.80
N SER A 62 -2.32 -18.53 -8.03
CA SER A 62 -2.69 -18.95 -6.68
C SER A 62 -1.61 -18.61 -5.67
N GLY A 63 -2.00 -18.30 -4.43
CA GLY A 63 -1.05 -18.09 -3.34
C GLY A 63 -0.44 -19.39 -2.83
N SER A 64 0.67 -19.27 -2.11
CA SER A 64 1.19 -20.30 -1.24
C SER A 64 0.62 -20.20 0.17
N SER A 65 0.19 -19.00 0.56
CA SER A 65 -0.53 -18.70 1.79
C SER A 65 -1.62 -17.64 1.53
N ALA A 66 -2.21 -17.09 2.60
CA ALA A 66 -3.15 -15.97 2.51
C ALA A 66 -2.51 -14.70 1.92
N TRP A 67 -1.22 -14.50 2.15
CA TRP A 67 -0.52 -13.25 1.82
C TRP A 67 0.72 -13.43 0.94
N ASP A 68 1.13 -14.67 0.68
CA ASP A 68 2.33 -14.94 -0.12
C ASP A 68 1.95 -15.51 -1.48
N SER A 69 2.61 -15.03 -2.53
CA SER A 69 2.52 -15.63 -3.86
C SER A 69 3.27 -16.97 -3.91
N ARG A 70 2.94 -17.80 -4.88
CA ARG A 70 3.63 -19.05 -5.08
C ARG A 70 4.91 -18.83 -5.88
N PRO A 71 6.09 -19.22 -5.36
CA PRO A 71 7.34 -19.13 -6.13
C PRO A 71 7.40 -20.21 -7.21
N ILE A 72 8.10 -19.92 -8.30
CA ILE A 72 8.45 -20.88 -9.35
C ILE A 72 9.99 -20.87 -9.51
N PRO A 73 10.75 -21.55 -8.62
CA PRO A 73 12.21 -21.48 -8.63
C PRO A 73 12.83 -21.94 -9.97
N ALA A 74 12.23 -22.92 -10.63
CA ALA A 74 12.69 -23.40 -11.93
C ALA A 74 12.60 -22.33 -13.05
N ALA A 75 11.77 -21.31 -12.87
CA ALA A 75 11.62 -20.18 -13.79
C ALA A 75 12.21 -18.88 -13.22
N GLY A 76 12.95 -18.93 -12.11
CA GLY A 76 13.53 -17.76 -11.47
C GLY A 76 12.50 -16.80 -10.86
N VAL A 77 11.24 -17.24 -10.66
CA VAL A 77 10.18 -16.40 -10.09
C VAL A 77 10.16 -16.55 -8.56
N PRO A 78 10.51 -15.50 -7.79
CA PRO A 78 10.46 -15.53 -6.34
C PRO A 78 9.01 -15.45 -5.82
N SER A 79 8.80 -15.81 -4.55
CA SER A 79 7.59 -15.42 -3.83
C SER A 79 7.65 -13.93 -3.48
N PHE A 80 6.52 -13.26 -3.52
CA PHE A 80 6.35 -11.91 -2.98
C PHE A 80 5.26 -11.91 -1.91
N VAL A 81 5.42 -11.01 -0.95
CA VAL A 81 4.52 -10.84 0.19
C VAL A 81 3.56 -9.70 -0.08
N MET A 82 2.28 -9.96 0.04
CA MET A 82 1.22 -8.96 0.00
C MET A 82 0.76 -8.63 1.42
N SER A 83 0.31 -7.41 1.64
CA SER A 83 -0.33 -7.03 2.89
C SER A 83 -1.48 -6.06 2.64
N ASP A 84 -2.55 -6.23 3.40
CA ASP A 84 -3.59 -5.21 3.47
C ASP A 84 -3.09 -3.99 4.26
N GLY A 85 -3.81 -2.87 4.18
CA GLY A 85 -3.53 -1.69 4.99
C GLY A 85 -3.25 -0.42 4.22
N PRO A 86 -4.21 0.10 3.42
CA PRO A 86 -4.07 1.38 2.72
C PRO A 86 -3.93 2.60 3.65
N HIS A 87 -4.20 2.41 4.95
CA HIS A 87 -4.08 3.43 6.00
C HIS A 87 -3.18 2.99 7.15
N GLY A 88 -2.32 2.02 6.93
CA GLY A 88 -1.38 1.42 7.87
C GLY A 88 -1.17 -0.05 7.54
N VAL A 89 0.09 -0.43 7.42
CA VAL A 89 0.47 -1.79 7.01
C VAL A 89 -0.04 -2.80 8.03
N ARG A 90 -0.72 -3.84 7.57
CA ARG A 90 -1.23 -4.90 8.43
C ARG A 90 -0.53 -6.22 8.17
N ARG A 91 0.76 -6.28 8.46
CA ARG A 91 1.56 -7.50 8.36
C ARG A 91 1.17 -8.46 9.47
N GLN A 92 0.48 -9.55 9.15
CA GLN A 92 0.11 -10.58 10.11
C GLN A 92 1.30 -11.48 10.46
N LEU A 93 1.32 -11.93 11.72
CA LEU A 93 2.32 -12.86 12.25
C LEU A 93 1.76 -14.29 12.24
N GLY A 94 2.63 -15.27 11.97
CA GLY A 94 2.25 -16.69 12.00
C GLY A 94 1.26 -17.08 10.89
N ASP A 95 0.36 -18.00 11.21
CA ASP A 95 -0.69 -18.44 10.29
C ASP A 95 -1.69 -17.30 10.03
N ALA A 96 -1.56 -16.72 8.85
CA ALA A 96 -2.36 -15.58 8.46
C ALA A 96 -3.82 -15.95 8.20
N ASP A 97 -4.73 -15.09 8.64
CA ASP A 97 -6.16 -15.21 8.36
C ASP A 97 -6.65 -14.05 7.48
N HIS A 98 -7.75 -14.27 6.77
CA HIS A 98 -8.42 -13.23 5.99
C HIS A 98 -9.37 -12.36 6.83
N LEU A 99 -9.61 -12.71 8.08
CA LEU A 99 -10.54 -12.03 8.99
C LEU A 99 -9.84 -10.92 9.79
N GLY A 100 -8.50 -10.99 9.88
CA GLY A 100 -7.70 -10.01 10.62
C GLY A 100 -7.82 -10.15 12.14
N ILE A 101 -8.03 -11.36 12.61
CA ILE A 101 -8.11 -11.72 14.03
C ILE A 101 -6.71 -12.03 14.57
N ALA A 102 -5.84 -12.59 13.70
CA ALA A 102 -4.45 -12.90 14.06
C ALA A 102 -3.66 -11.63 14.39
N GLU A 103 -2.66 -11.77 15.26
CA GLU A 103 -1.75 -10.67 15.60
C GLU A 103 -1.05 -10.12 14.35
N SER A 104 -0.86 -8.82 14.36
CA SER A 104 -0.16 -8.09 13.30
C SER A 104 1.01 -7.33 13.89
N GLU A 105 2.03 -7.09 13.07
CA GLU A 105 3.11 -6.18 13.43
C GLU A 105 2.55 -4.79 13.76
N LYS A 106 3.23 -4.11 14.67
CA LYS A 106 2.89 -2.72 15.00
C LYS A 106 3.25 -1.83 13.83
N ALA A 107 2.30 -1.02 13.41
CA ALA A 107 2.46 -0.10 12.29
C ALA A 107 1.79 1.24 12.57
N THR A 108 2.14 2.24 11.77
CA THR A 108 1.59 3.58 11.86
C THR A 108 0.12 3.58 11.41
N CYS A 109 -0.74 4.22 12.20
CA CYS A 109 -2.12 4.51 11.80
C CYS A 109 -2.15 5.82 11.01
N PHE A 110 -2.18 5.73 9.69
CA PHE A 110 -2.30 6.87 8.79
C PHE A 110 -3.75 7.37 8.70
N PRO A 111 -3.96 8.64 8.30
CA PRO A 111 -5.30 9.15 8.03
C PRO A 111 -6.03 8.34 6.97
N THR A 112 -7.35 8.24 7.11
CA THR A 112 -8.19 7.55 6.11
C THR A 112 -8.16 8.27 4.76
N ALA A 113 -8.49 7.58 3.66
CA ALA A 113 -8.54 8.17 2.34
C ALA A 113 -9.51 9.37 2.28
N SER A 114 -10.63 9.31 3.01
CA SER A 114 -11.56 10.44 3.12
C SER A 114 -10.91 11.69 3.73
N ALA A 115 -10.09 11.51 4.77
CA ALA A 115 -9.39 12.62 5.40
C ALA A 115 -8.28 13.18 4.50
N VAL A 116 -7.53 12.30 3.84
CA VAL A 116 -6.49 12.70 2.88
C VAL A 116 -7.11 13.45 1.69
N ALA A 117 -8.22 12.97 1.14
CA ALA A 117 -8.91 13.63 0.04
C ALA A 117 -9.46 15.01 0.40
N ALA A 118 -9.88 15.22 1.66
CA ALA A 118 -10.36 16.53 2.13
C ALA A 118 -9.27 17.62 2.10
N THR A 119 -8.01 17.26 1.95
CA THR A 119 -6.91 18.21 1.78
C THR A 119 -6.82 18.79 0.36
N TRP A 120 -7.38 18.11 -0.64
CA TRP A 120 -7.26 18.44 -2.06
C TRP A 120 -5.81 18.57 -2.54
N ASN A 121 -4.89 17.89 -1.85
CA ASN A 121 -3.46 18.00 -2.09
C ASN A 121 -2.85 16.64 -2.49
N PRO A 122 -2.69 16.35 -3.79
CA PRO A 122 -2.06 15.12 -4.27
C PRO A 122 -0.59 14.97 -3.83
N GLU A 123 0.13 16.07 -3.62
CA GLU A 123 1.52 16.04 -3.12
C GLU A 123 1.56 15.49 -1.69
N LEU A 124 0.61 15.89 -0.83
CA LEU A 124 0.49 15.33 0.52
C LEU A 124 0.14 13.83 0.48
N ALA A 125 -0.73 13.42 -0.47
CA ALA A 125 -1.03 12.01 -0.67
C ALA A 125 0.23 11.23 -1.09
N ARG A 126 1.09 11.82 -1.93
CA ARG A 126 2.37 11.23 -2.31
C ARG A 126 3.32 11.10 -1.12
N ASP A 127 3.46 12.14 -0.31
CA ASP A 127 4.33 12.11 0.88
C ASP A 127 3.86 11.03 1.88
N MET A 128 2.53 10.90 2.08
CA MET A 128 1.95 9.83 2.87
C MET A 128 2.23 8.46 2.25
N GLY A 129 2.12 8.36 0.92
CA GLY A 129 2.43 7.13 0.18
C GLY A 129 3.88 6.69 0.35
N GLU A 130 4.82 7.63 0.31
CA GLU A 130 6.24 7.35 0.56
C GLU A 130 6.46 6.82 1.98
N ALA A 131 5.91 7.47 2.99
CA ALA A 131 6.02 7.02 4.38
C ALA A 131 5.43 5.61 4.58
N LEU A 132 4.25 5.35 4.00
CA LEU A 132 3.58 4.06 4.05
C LEU A 132 4.37 2.97 3.32
N GLY A 133 4.94 3.29 2.17
CA GLY A 133 5.76 2.37 1.39
C GLY A 133 7.08 2.00 2.09
N LEU A 134 7.74 2.97 2.74
CA LEU A 134 8.94 2.72 3.55
C LEU A 134 8.63 1.79 4.72
N GLU A 135 7.51 2.01 5.42
CA GLU A 135 7.09 1.13 6.52
C GLU A 135 6.76 -0.27 6.01
N ALA A 136 6.03 -0.39 4.90
CA ALA A 136 5.71 -1.67 4.26
C ALA A 136 6.98 -2.46 3.91
N ARG A 137 7.96 -1.78 3.31
CA ARG A 137 9.25 -2.38 2.98
C ARG A 137 10.02 -2.82 4.23
N GLY A 138 10.04 -1.99 5.29
CA GLY A 138 10.65 -2.34 6.57
C GLY A 138 10.04 -3.58 7.22
N LEU A 139 8.75 -3.84 6.97
CA LEU A 139 8.01 -5.02 7.41
C LEU A 139 8.10 -6.21 6.44
N GLY A 140 8.91 -6.12 5.39
CA GLY A 140 9.09 -7.19 4.40
C GLY A 140 7.86 -7.42 3.51
N VAL A 141 7.10 -6.37 3.24
CA VAL A 141 5.95 -6.38 2.33
C VAL A 141 6.38 -5.88 0.97
N ASP A 142 6.17 -6.70 -0.06
CA ASP A 142 6.51 -6.37 -1.45
C ASP A 142 5.38 -5.64 -2.17
N VAL A 143 4.13 -5.99 -1.85
CA VAL A 143 2.94 -5.40 -2.45
C VAL A 143 1.96 -4.95 -1.38
N LEU A 144 1.69 -3.67 -1.32
CA LEU A 144 0.67 -3.11 -0.45
C LEU A 144 -0.68 -3.05 -1.19
N LEU A 145 -1.72 -3.66 -0.61
CA LEU A 145 -3.07 -3.67 -1.16
C LEU A 145 -3.78 -2.34 -0.89
N GLY A 146 -3.47 -1.38 -1.69
CA GLY A 146 -3.97 -0.01 -1.64
C GLY A 146 -3.38 0.86 -2.75
N PRO A 147 -3.97 2.06 -2.95
CA PRO A 147 -5.13 2.64 -2.27
C PRO A 147 -6.47 2.05 -2.67
N GLY A 148 -7.50 2.25 -1.80
CA GLY A 148 -8.88 2.11 -2.21
C GLY A 148 -9.33 3.32 -3.02
N LEU A 149 -9.90 3.11 -4.22
CA LEU A 149 -10.24 4.21 -5.12
C LEU A 149 -11.64 4.13 -5.74
N ASN A 150 -12.48 3.19 -5.28
CA ASN A 150 -13.86 3.14 -5.75
C ASN A 150 -14.60 4.45 -5.42
N ILE A 151 -15.51 4.84 -6.29
CA ILE A 151 -16.27 6.08 -6.14
C ILE A 151 -17.34 5.91 -5.06
N LYS A 152 -17.47 6.89 -4.17
CA LYS A 152 -18.48 6.94 -3.12
C LYS A 152 -19.84 7.25 -3.72
N ARG A 153 -20.61 6.24 -4.06
CA ARG A 153 -21.93 6.39 -4.69
C ARG A 153 -23.06 6.59 -3.69
N SER A 154 -22.90 6.03 -2.50
CA SER A 154 -23.89 6.16 -1.43
C SER A 154 -23.20 6.51 -0.11
N PRO A 155 -23.71 7.49 0.66
CA PRO A 155 -23.17 7.82 1.97
C PRO A 155 -23.29 6.69 2.99
N LEU A 156 -24.18 5.72 2.73
CA LEU A 156 -24.43 4.59 3.62
C LEU A 156 -23.47 3.40 3.40
N CYS A 157 -22.54 3.50 2.43
CA CYS A 157 -21.56 2.44 2.25
C CYS A 157 -20.56 2.40 3.42
N GLY A 158 -20.50 1.27 4.13
CA GLY A 158 -19.66 1.11 5.32
C GLY A 158 -18.16 1.21 5.05
N ARG A 159 -17.73 1.13 3.79
CA ARG A 159 -16.33 1.25 3.38
C ARG A 159 -15.95 2.60 2.78
N ASN A 160 -16.81 3.61 2.87
CA ASN A 160 -16.51 4.94 2.35
C ASN A 160 -15.26 5.59 2.98
N PHE A 161 -14.90 5.22 4.20
CA PHE A 161 -13.72 5.77 4.87
C PHE A 161 -12.42 5.48 4.10
N GLU A 162 -12.34 4.34 3.42
CA GLU A 162 -11.15 3.90 2.69
C GLU A 162 -11.08 4.39 1.24
N TYR A 163 -12.09 5.10 0.76
CA TYR A 163 -12.14 5.69 -0.57
C TYR A 163 -12.00 7.22 -0.51
N PHE A 164 -11.42 7.78 -1.56
CA PHE A 164 -11.09 9.21 -1.57
C PHE A 164 -12.33 10.11 -1.72
N SER A 165 -13.12 9.94 -2.78
CA SER A 165 -14.16 10.90 -3.14
C SER A 165 -15.32 10.25 -3.91
N GLU A 166 -16.42 11.00 -4.00
CA GLU A 166 -17.51 10.79 -4.96
C GLU A 166 -17.15 11.38 -6.34
N ASP A 167 -16.22 12.36 -6.39
CA ASP A 167 -15.70 12.91 -7.63
C ASP A 167 -14.58 12.03 -8.17
N PRO A 168 -14.72 11.47 -9.39
CA PRO A 168 -13.73 10.59 -9.98
C PRO A 168 -12.41 11.30 -10.32
N ILE A 169 -12.43 12.61 -10.61
CA ILE A 169 -11.22 13.37 -10.92
C ILE A 169 -10.38 13.54 -9.65
N LEU A 170 -11.01 13.96 -8.55
CA LEU A 170 -10.34 14.09 -7.27
C LEU A 170 -9.82 12.73 -6.78
N ALA A 171 -10.67 11.69 -6.82
CA ALA A 171 -10.28 10.34 -6.43
C ALA A 171 -9.07 9.84 -7.22
N GLY A 172 -9.08 10.03 -8.54
CA GLY A 172 -7.98 9.61 -9.42
C GLY A 172 -6.67 10.35 -9.13
N ARG A 173 -6.71 11.67 -8.93
CA ARG A 173 -5.50 12.46 -8.63
C ARG A 173 -4.90 12.14 -7.27
N MET A 174 -5.75 11.99 -6.25
CA MET A 174 -5.29 11.62 -4.91
C MET A 174 -4.70 10.20 -4.89
N ALA A 175 -5.37 9.26 -5.57
CA ALA A 175 -4.89 7.88 -5.71
C ALA A 175 -3.56 7.81 -6.47
N ALA A 176 -3.41 8.56 -7.56
CA ALA A 176 -2.16 8.62 -8.31
C ALA A 176 -0.99 9.10 -7.44
N GLY A 177 -1.18 10.18 -6.68
CA GLY A 177 -0.16 10.66 -5.74
C GLY A 177 0.24 9.58 -4.73
N LEU A 178 -0.74 8.92 -4.10
CA LEU A 178 -0.44 7.86 -3.13
C LEU A 178 0.32 6.68 -3.77
N VAL A 179 -0.09 6.25 -4.97
CA VAL A 179 0.59 5.17 -5.73
C VAL A 179 2.03 5.57 -6.05
N GLU A 180 2.25 6.79 -6.56
CA GLU A 180 3.59 7.30 -6.85
C GLU A 180 4.47 7.30 -5.60
N GLY A 181 3.92 7.73 -4.46
CA GLY A 181 4.63 7.72 -3.19
C GLY A 181 5.02 6.30 -2.75
N ILE A 182 4.09 5.38 -2.71
CA ILE A 182 4.35 3.98 -2.35
C ILE A 182 5.42 3.38 -3.26
N GLN A 183 5.26 3.52 -4.58
CA GLN A 183 6.16 2.91 -5.55
C GLN A 183 7.56 3.54 -5.59
N SER A 184 7.71 4.80 -5.16
CA SER A 184 9.01 5.45 -5.04
C SER A 184 9.95 4.75 -4.05
N THR A 185 9.40 3.96 -3.13
CA THR A 185 10.16 3.20 -2.11
C THR A 185 10.60 1.82 -2.56
N GLY A 186 10.11 1.36 -3.72
CA GLY A 186 10.29 -0.01 -4.22
C GLY A 186 9.22 -1.00 -3.74
N THR A 187 8.24 -0.58 -2.96
CA THR A 187 7.04 -1.36 -2.65
C THR A 187 6.02 -1.19 -3.79
N ALA A 188 5.43 -2.25 -4.27
CA ALA A 188 4.38 -2.15 -5.27
C ALA A 188 3.05 -1.71 -4.64
N ALA A 189 2.32 -0.82 -5.31
CA ALA A 189 0.96 -0.47 -4.94
C ALA A 189 -0.04 -1.32 -5.73
N CYS A 190 -1.12 -1.75 -5.07
CA CYS A 190 -2.20 -2.48 -5.70
C CYS A 190 -3.54 -1.75 -5.48
N PRO A 191 -3.89 -0.80 -6.35
CA PRO A 191 -5.15 -0.07 -6.27
C PRO A 191 -6.34 -1.02 -6.28
N LYS A 192 -7.34 -0.75 -5.43
CA LYS A 192 -8.49 -1.63 -5.22
C LYS A 192 -9.79 -0.84 -5.12
N HIS A 193 -10.96 -1.42 -5.38
CA HIS A 193 -11.22 -2.81 -5.70
C HIS A 193 -11.68 -2.87 -7.16
N PHE A 194 -11.11 -3.73 -7.95
CA PHE A 194 -11.56 -3.95 -9.31
C PHE A 194 -12.64 -5.04 -9.30
N ALA A 195 -13.92 -4.66 -9.58
CA ALA A 195 -14.37 -3.30 -9.78
C ALA A 195 -15.66 -3.04 -9.01
N VAL A 196 -15.93 -1.73 -8.80
CA VAL A 196 -17.22 -1.21 -8.34
C VAL A 196 -17.62 -1.70 -6.93
N ASN A 197 -16.70 -1.75 -5.99
CA ASN A 197 -17.02 -2.01 -4.58
C ASN A 197 -17.53 -0.74 -3.89
N SER A 198 -18.69 -0.24 -4.35
CA SER A 198 -19.29 1.01 -3.84
C SER A 198 -20.47 0.74 -2.91
N GLN A 199 -20.74 -0.51 -2.57
CA GLN A 199 -21.87 -0.95 -1.76
C GLN A 199 -21.51 -2.20 -0.96
N GLU A 200 -21.87 -2.22 0.33
CA GLU A 200 -21.69 -3.39 1.20
C GLU A 200 -22.99 -4.15 1.42
N LEU A 201 -24.13 -3.44 1.41
CA LEU A 201 -25.43 -4.08 1.56
C LEU A 201 -25.67 -5.06 0.40
N ARG A 202 -25.84 -6.35 0.75
CA ARG A 202 -26.05 -7.45 -0.20
C ARG A 202 -24.95 -7.55 -1.29
N ARG A 203 -23.70 -7.20 -0.96
CA ARG A 203 -22.57 -7.16 -1.93
C ARG A 203 -22.40 -8.45 -2.75
N MET A 204 -22.77 -9.61 -2.19
CA MET A 204 -22.72 -10.92 -2.86
C MET A 204 -23.91 -11.21 -3.77
N ALA A 205 -24.90 -10.31 -3.81
CA ALA A 205 -26.14 -10.47 -4.58
C ALA A 205 -26.54 -9.18 -5.30
N SER A 206 -25.59 -8.25 -5.49
CA SER A 206 -25.82 -6.99 -6.18
C SER A 206 -25.14 -7.02 -7.53
N ASP A 207 -25.83 -6.51 -8.55
CA ASP A 207 -25.26 -6.23 -9.86
C ASP A 207 -24.96 -4.74 -9.99
N SER A 208 -23.85 -4.41 -10.63
CA SER A 208 -23.49 -3.06 -11.04
C SER A 208 -23.58 -2.96 -12.54
N ILE A 209 -24.55 -2.20 -13.04
CA ILE A 209 -24.84 -2.00 -14.47
C ILE A 209 -24.27 -0.67 -14.90
#